data_51ec24a66a789f697b1bc335c37cdafe
#
_entry.id   51ec24a66a789f697b1bc335c37cdafe
#
_cell.length_a   1.000
_cell.length_b   1.000
_cell.length_c   1.000
_cell.angle_alpha   90.00
_cell.angle_beta   90.00
_cell.angle_gamma   90.00
#
_symmetry.space_group_name_H-M   'P 1'
#
loop_
_entity.id
_entity.type
_entity.pdbx_description
1 polymer ?
#
loop_
_entity_poly.entity_id
_entity_poly.type
_entity_poly.pdbx_seq_one_letter_code
_entity_poly.pdbx_strand_id
1 'polypeptide(L)'
;MIHVMRMPGVNANEDSAMLVRWIVDEGAPVKKGQLVCEIETTKSAVEVEAEADGFLVPLAPAGASQSVGVPIAVIKASLDLDHAAALAGEAGAGKADAEKRWTKKAAIVARRLSIDIDALSKSKPGVTLTEADVLAAQSGVPAQAPAATAAPAAVAAPVNQPATAPRLAFGQHFERILLIGGASGAGALAVEAILRTSHQRPGGIIDTNPKTHGQIIHGVPVLGDRTSIPALWKDGQFDGAIILFTDDIDDRAELFNSLIAAGVRMTNVIDPSVSIRTDVKMGVGNAIMSNGFIAHSVEIGNNNFFASHNVIEHHSKVGDHNAFGPRCTACGRVTIGNSIRFGMHVGIEPYLTIGDRCIIASGTTLTSSVPANTIVKARSTNEFRTR
;
A
#
# COMPACT_ATOMS: atom_id res chain seq x y z
N MET A 1 -37.87 -21.92 -23.65
CA MET A 1 -37.59 -20.98 -22.55
C MET A 1 -36.12 -20.63 -22.62
N ILE A 2 -35.74 -19.38 -22.40
CA ILE A 2 -34.34 -18.93 -22.40
C ILE A 2 -34.10 -18.35 -20.98
N HIS A 3 -33.01 -18.76 -20.35
CA HIS A 3 -32.55 -18.25 -19.06
C HIS A 3 -31.26 -17.47 -19.26
N VAL A 4 -31.17 -16.25 -18.73
CA VAL A 4 -30.00 -15.37 -18.88
C VAL A 4 -29.16 -15.46 -17.61
N MET A 5 -27.96 -16.02 -17.71
CA MET A 5 -26.97 -16.06 -16.64
C MET A 5 -26.20 -14.72 -16.60
N ARG A 6 -26.06 -14.18 -15.42
CA ARG A 6 -25.38 -12.90 -15.22
C ARG A 6 -24.15 -13.07 -14.36
N MET A 7 -23.18 -12.17 -14.54
CA MET A 7 -22.00 -12.11 -13.65
C MET A 7 -22.47 -11.95 -12.20
N PRO A 8 -22.23 -12.94 -11.33
CA PRO A 8 -22.70 -12.88 -9.94
C PRO A 8 -21.88 -11.85 -9.13
N GLY A 9 -22.54 -11.21 -8.17
CA GLY A 9 -21.85 -10.43 -7.15
C GLY A 9 -21.33 -11.36 -6.05
N VAL A 10 -20.03 -11.51 -5.96
CA VAL A 10 -19.40 -12.39 -4.96
C VAL A 10 -19.23 -11.67 -3.62
N ASN A 11 -18.96 -10.37 -3.64
CA ASN A 11 -18.81 -9.52 -2.46
C ASN A 11 -19.53 -8.18 -2.65
N ALA A 12 -19.98 -7.59 -1.53
CA ALA A 12 -20.76 -6.34 -1.54
C ALA A 12 -20.01 -5.11 -2.12
N ASN A 13 -18.68 -5.19 -2.26
CA ASN A 13 -17.83 -4.08 -2.70
C ASN A 13 -17.14 -4.33 -4.04
N GLU A 14 -17.51 -5.39 -4.78
CA GLU A 14 -16.92 -5.71 -6.08
C GLU A 14 -17.94 -5.41 -7.18
N ASP A 15 -17.57 -4.51 -8.09
CA ASP A 15 -18.42 -4.10 -9.22
C ASP A 15 -18.12 -4.90 -10.51
N SER A 16 -17.07 -5.77 -10.51
CA SER A 16 -16.67 -6.60 -11.64
C SER A 16 -15.90 -7.85 -11.19
N ALA A 17 -15.94 -8.89 -12.03
CA ALA A 17 -15.13 -10.10 -11.88
C ALA A 17 -14.59 -10.54 -13.26
N MET A 18 -13.49 -11.28 -13.27
CA MET A 18 -12.91 -11.84 -14.47
C MET A 18 -13.46 -13.24 -14.70
N LEU A 19 -14.00 -13.49 -15.89
CA LEU A 19 -14.38 -14.83 -16.33
C LEU A 19 -13.11 -15.59 -16.71
N VAL A 20 -12.61 -16.47 -15.83
CA VAL A 20 -11.33 -17.17 -16.04
C VAL A 20 -11.44 -18.17 -17.17
N ARG A 21 -12.45 -19.04 -17.12
CA ARG A 21 -12.67 -20.08 -18.13
C ARG A 21 -14.10 -20.59 -18.09
N TRP A 22 -14.55 -21.12 -19.24
CA TRP A 22 -15.72 -21.98 -19.33
C TRP A 22 -15.30 -23.43 -19.06
N ILE A 23 -16.08 -24.14 -18.24
CA ILE A 23 -15.88 -25.57 -17.91
C ILE A 23 -16.66 -26.44 -18.86
N VAL A 24 -17.67 -25.85 -19.52
CA VAL A 24 -18.58 -26.54 -20.46
C VAL A 24 -18.44 -25.86 -21.82
N ASP A 25 -18.41 -26.65 -22.89
CA ASP A 25 -18.33 -26.18 -24.28
C ASP A 25 -19.62 -25.46 -24.71
N GLU A 26 -19.48 -24.53 -25.67
CA GLU A 26 -20.61 -23.84 -26.26
C GLU A 26 -21.60 -24.84 -26.88
N GLY A 27 -22.88 -24.66 -26.59
CA GLY A 27 -23.93 -25.55 -27.10
C GLY A 27 -24.05 -26.89 -26.37
N ALA A 28 -23.24 -27.17 -25.38
CA ALA A 28 -23.35 -28.39 -24.59
C ALA A 28 -24.59 -28.38 -23.68
N PRO A 29 -25.21 -29.53 -23.42
CA PRO A 29 -26.32 -29.63 -22.49
C PRO A 29 -25.82 -29.48 -21.04
N VAL A 30 -26.52 -28.67 -20.26
CA VAL A 30 -26.24 -28.43 -18.82
C VAL A 30 -27.48 -28.68 -17.99
N LYS A 31 -27.28 -29.10 -16.74
CA LYS A 31 -28.34 -29.24 -15.74
C LYS A 31 -28.20 -28.14 -14.70
N LYS A 32 -29.30 -27.71 -14.11
CA LYS A 32 -29.33 -26.79 -13.00
C LYS A 32 -28.44 -27.32 -11.85
N GLY A 33 -27.53 -26.47 -11.33
CA GLY A 33 -26.53 -26.82 -10.31
C GLY A 33 -25.26 -27.46 -10.89
N GLN A 34 -25.13 -27.61 -12.21
CA GLN A 34 -23.89 -28.06 -12.84
C GLN A 34 -22.89 -26.91 -12.97
N LEU A 35 -21.63 -27.12 -12.58
CA LEU A 35 -20.55 -26.14 -12.79
C LEU A 35 -20.34 -25.84 -14.27
N VAL A 36 -20.34 -24.55 -14.64
CA VAL A 36 -20.26 -24.10 -16.03
C VAL A 36 -19.11 -23.13 -16.30
N CYS A 37 -18.71 -22.33 -15.33
CA CYS A 37 -17.54 -21.46 -15.48
C CYS A 37 -16.87 -21.17 -14.14
N GLU A 38 -15.66 -20.67 -14.20
CA GLU A 38 -14.87 -20.16 -13.09
C GLU A 38 -14.66 -18.66 -13.27
N ILE A 39 -14.94 -17.90 -12.22
CA ILE A 39 -14.72 -16.47 -12.17
C ILE A 39 -13.70 -16.14 -11.08
N GLU A 40 -12.91 -15.09 -11.29
CA GLU A 40 -11.96 -14.58 -10.32
C GLU A 40 -12.30 -13.15 -9.97
N THR A 41 -12.35 -12.89 -8.67
CA THR A 41 -12.48 -11.56 -8.11
C THR A 41 -11.12 -11.13 -7.56
N THR A 42 -11.00 -9.89 -7.08
CA THR A 42 -9.76 -9.42 -6.44
C THR A 42 -9.37 -10.22 -5.19
N LYS A 43 -10.27 -11.05 -4.64
CA LYS A 43 -10.06 -11.76 -3.36
C LYS A 43 -10.20 -13.28 -3.44
N SER A 44 -10.91 -13.82 -4.42
CA SER A 44 -11.18 -15.26 -4.50
C SER A 44 -11.56 -15.69 -5.92
N ALA A 45 -11.25 -16.95 -6.25
CA ALA A 45 -11.83 -17.65 -7.38
C ALA A 45 -13.13 -18.34 -6.93
N VAL A 46 -14.18 -18.27 -7.73
CA VAL A 46 -15.51 -18.82 -7.47
C VAL A 46 -16.00 -19.59 -8.67
N GLU A 47 -16.52 -20.80 -8.41
CA GLU A 47 -17.17 -21.63 -9.41
C GLU A 47 -18.64 -21.21 -9.55
N VAL A 48 -19.12 -21.07 -10.78
CA VAL A 48 -20.49 -20.66 -11.09
C VAL A 48 -21.25 -21.84 -11.68
N GLU A 49 -22.44 -22.06 -11.14
CA GLU A 49 -23.32 -23.15 -11.54
C GLU A 49 -24.41 -22.68 -12.53
N ALA A 50 -24.89 -23.60 -13.38
CA ALA A 50 -26.02 -23.35 -14.25
C ALA A 50 -27.30 -23.12 -13.43
N GLU A 51 -28.04 -22.08 -13.76
CA GLU A 51 -29.28 -21.71 -13.05
C GLU A 51 -30.52 -22.43 -13.57
N ALA A 52 -30.42 -23.09 -14.73
CA ALA A 52 -31.50 -23.84 -15.38
C ALA A 52 -30.97 -25.01 -16.20
N ASP A 53 -31.88 -25.95 -16.60
CA ASP A 53 -31.59 -27.01 -17.55
C ASP A 53 -31.66 -26.46 -18.97
N GLY A 54 -30.75 -26.91 -19.86
CA GLY A 54 -30.77 -26.50 -21.26
C GLY A 54 -29.40 -26.59 -21.95
N PHE A 55 -29.22 -25.81 -22.98
CA PHE A 55 -27.96 -25.73 -23.74
C PHE A 55 -27.29 -24.40 -23.47
N LEU A 56 -26.04 -24.43 -23.03
CA LEU A 56 -25.27 -23.24 -22.67
C LEU A 56 -24.73 -22.53 -23.93
N VAL A 57 -24.97 -21.22 -24.03
CA VAL A 57 -24.38 -20.37 -25.05
C VAL A 57 -23.67 -19.21 -24.39
N PRO A 58 -22.31 -19.17 -24.37
CA PRO A 58 -21.53 -18.07 -23.84
C PRO A 58 -21.77 -16.76 -24.58
N LEU A 59 -21.85 -15.66 -23.85
CA LEU A 59 -21.92 -14.28 -24.38
C LEU A 59 -20.63 -13.50 -24.10
N ALA A 60 -19.83 -13.95 -23.13
CA ALA A 60 -18.56 -13.34 -22.77
C ALA A 60 -17.41 -14.33 -23.03
N PRO A 61 -16.29 -13.89 -23.63
CA PRO A 61 -15.13 -14.75 -23.81
C PRO A 61 -14.40 -15.00 -22.48
N ALA A 62 -13.74 -16.15 -22.38
CA ALA A 62 -12.81 -16.42 -21.28
C ALA A 62 -11.68 -15.38 -21.25
N GLY A 63 -11.23 -15.00 -20.06
CA GLY A 63 -10.26 -13.94 -19.83
C GLY A 63 -10.86 -12.52 -19.81
N ALA A 64 -12.15 -12.34 -20.04
CA ALA A 64 -12.80 -11.04 -20.02
C ALA A 64 -13.22 -10.60 -18.60
N SER A 65 -12.94 -9.35 -18.25
CA SER A 65 -13.52 -8.73 -17.06
C SER A 65 -14.93 -8.23 -17.37
N GLN A 66 -15.91 -8.62 -16.55
CA GLN A 66 -17.32 -8.28 -16.71
C GLN A 66 -17.87 -7.64 -15.45
N SER A 67 -18.70 -6.60 -15.60
CA SER A 67 -19.37 -5.98 -14.45
C SER A 67 -20.43 -6.91 -13.87
N VAL A 68 -20.62 -6.87 -12.55
CA VAL A 68 -21.68 -7.60 -11.86
C VAL A 68 -23.05 -7.27 -12.45
N GLY A 69 -23.87 -8.30 -12.67
CA GLY A 69 -25.18 -8.18 -13.26
C GLY A 69 -25.22 -8.14 -14.80
N VAL A 70 -24.08 -8.05 -15.50
CA VAL A 70 -24.03 -8.12 -16.97
C VAL A 70 -24.24 -9.57 -17.43
N PRO A 71 -25.04 -9.84 -18.49
CA PRO A 71 -25.19 -11.16 -19.05
C PRO A 71 -23.85 -11.76 -19.49
N ILE A 72 -23.55 -12.98 -19.05
CA ILE A 72 -22.33 -13.73 -19.41
C ILE A 72 -22.63 -14.97 -20.25
N ALA A 73 -23.82 -15.53 -20.12
CA ALA A 73 -24.29 -16.64 -20.94
C ALA A 73 -25.82 -16.67 -21.01
N VAL A 74 -26.36 -17.44 -21.93
CA VAL A 74 -27.77 -17.87 -21.96
C VAL A 74 -27.85 -19.39 -21.96
N ILE A 75 -28.88 -19.90 -21.23
CA ILE A 75 -29.23 -21.32 -21.26
C ILE A 75 -30.56 -21.45 -22.03
N LYS A 76 -30.56 -22.17 -23.15
CA LYS A 76 -31.68 -22.33 -24.05
C LYS A 76 -32.28 -23.73 -23.94
N ALA A 77 -33.61 -23.83 -23.98
CA ALA A 77 -34.27 -25.15 -24.06
C ALA A 77 -34.02 -25.87 -25.38
N SER A 78 -33.68 -25.17 -26.47
CA SER A 78 -33.23 -25.65 -27.76
C SER A 78 -32.26 -24.65 -28.36
N LEU A 79 -31.25 -25.15 -29.11
CA LEU A 79 -30.22 -24.31 -29.75
C LEU A 79 -30.81 -23.39 -30.85
N ASP A 80 -31.93 -23.76 -31.46
CA ASP A 80 -32.61 -23.00 -32.53
C ASP A 80 -33.32 -21.74 -32.01
N LEU A 81 -33.44 -21.56 -30.67
CA LEU A 81 -34.10 -20.37 -30.10
C LEU A 81 -33.19 -19.14 -30.23
N ASP A 82 -33.73 -18.08 -30.85
CA ASP A 82 -33.07 -16.78 -30.88
C ASP A 82 -33.08 -16.17 -29.48
N HIS A 83 -31.91 -15.76 -29.00
CA HIS A 83 -31.75 -15.15 -27.67
C HIS A 83 -31.73 -13.60 -27.69
N ALA A 84 -31.67 -13.01 -28.90
CA ALA A 84 -31.64 -11.54 -29.01
C ALA A 84 -32.87 -10.87 -28.40
N ALA A 85 -34.06 -11.45 -28.58
CA ALA A 85 -35.29 -10.96 -27.98
C ALA A 85 -35.32 -11.11 -26.46
N ALA A 86 -34.74 -12.16 -25.89
CA ALA A 86 -34.64 -12.37 -24.45
C ALA A 86 -33.72 -11.35 -23.79
N LEU A 87 -32.56 -11.04 -24.44
CA LEU A 87 -31.64 -10.00 -23.98
C LEU A 87 -32.24 -8.58 -24.10
N ALA A 88 -33.04 -8.34 -25.15
CA ALA A 88 -33.74 -7.06 -25.36
C ALA A 88 -34.92 -6.85 -24.40
N GLY A 89 -35.65 -7.92 -24.07
CA GLY A 89 -36.82 -7.87 -23.16
C GLY A 89 -36.46 -7.56 -21.70
N GLU A 90 -35.30 -8.02 -21.26
CA GLU A 90 -34.79 -7.77 -19.90
C GLU A 90 -34.02 -6.44 -19.75
N ALA A 91 -33.63 -5.79 -20.85
CA ALA A 91 -33.10 -4.43 -20.84
C ALA A 91 -34.12 -3.40 -20.32
N GLY A 92 -35.39 -3.76 -20.21
CA GLY A 92 -36.45 -2.94 -19.64
C GLY A 92 -36.52 -2.89 -18.11
N ALA A 93 -36.01 -3.90 -17.41
CA ALA A 93 -36.00 -3.95 -15.94
C ALA A 93 -34.80 -3.24 -15.29
N GLY A 94 -33.72 -2.98 -16.08
CA GLY A 94 -32.53 -2.24 -15.66
C GLY A 94 -32.55 -0.75 -16.02
N LYS A 95 -33.62 -0.21 -16.56
CA LYS A 95 -33.70 1.17 -17.06
C LYS A 95 -33.69 2.28 -16.02
N ALA A 96 -33.69 1.99 -14.74
CA ALA A 96 -33.55 3.01 -13.69
C ALA A 96 -32.12 3.53 -13.48
N ASP A 97 -31.08 2.83 -13.95
CA ASP A 97 -29.68 3.25 -13.78
C ASP A 97 -28.95 3.65 -15.09
N ALA A 98 -29.57 3.51 -16.26
CA ALA A 98 -28.95 3.79 -17.56
C ALA A 98 -28.83 5.29 -17.91
N GLU A 99 -29.38 6.21 -17.12
CA GLU A 99 -29.22 7.65 -17.29
C GLU A 99 -28.21 8.30 -16.35
N LYS A 100 -27.68 7.57 -15.38
CA LYS A 100 -26.68 8.12 -14.46
C LYS A 100 -25.29 8.12 -15.08
N ARG A 101 -24.89 9.27 -15.60
CA ARG A 101 -23.56 9.50 -16.20
C ARG A 101 -22.53 9.90 -15.14
N TRP A 102 -22.45 9.14 -14.04
CA TRP A 102 -21.44 9.35 -12.99
C TRP A 102 -21.14 8.06 -12.23
N THR A 103 -19.94 8.00 -11.68
CA THR A 103 -19.51 6.88 -10.81
C THR A 103 -20.20 6.95 -9.45
N LYS A 104 -20.36 5.81 -8.76
CA LYS A 104 -20.86 5.79 -7.37
C LYS A 104 -20.05 6.72 -6.45
N LYS A 105 -18.73 6.78 -6.66
CA LYS A 105 -17.82 7.65 -5.91
C LYS A 105 -18.11 9.13 -6.15
N ALA A 106 -18.35 9.52 -7.39
CA ALA A 106 -18.75 10.87 -7.75
C ALA A 106 -20.09 11.26 -7.05
N ALA A 107 -21.07 10.35 -7.03
CA ALA A 107 -22.34 10.59 -6.37
C ALA A 107 -22.19 10.78 -4.85
N ILE A 108 -21.35 9.99 -4.18
CA ILE A 108 -21.08 10.12 -2.74
C ILE A 108 -20.41 11.46 -2.43
N VAL A 109 -19.41 11.84 -3.22
CA VAL A 109 -18.67 13.09 -3.03
C VAL A 109 -19.56 14.30 -3.33
N ALA A 110 -20.36 14.26 -4.40
CA ALA A 110 -21.33 15.31 -4.72
C ALA A 110 -22.32 15.53 -3.58
N ARG A 111 -22.89 14.45 -3.03
CA ARG A 111 -23.79 14.50 -1.87
C ARG A 111 -23.13 15.10 -0.63
N ARG A 112 -21.87 14.73 -0.35
CA ARG A 112 -21.10 15.25 0.79
C ARG A 112 -20.79 16.74 0.66
N LEU A 113 -20.56 17.21 -0.57
CA LEU A 113 -20.23 18.60 -0.89
C LEU A 113 -21.46 19.45 -1.23
N SER A 114 -22.69 18.89 -1.15
CA SER A 114 -23.94 19.53 -1.53
C SER A 114 -23.94 20.05 -2.98
N ILE A 115 -23.28 19.32 -3.89
CA ILE A 115 -23.22 19.61 -5.31
C ILE A 115 -24.33 18.83 -6.03
N ASP A 116 -25.12 19.52 -6.85
CA ASP A 116 -26.11 18.88 -7.72
C ASP A 116 -25.39 18.16 -8.88
N ILE A 117 -25.27 16.82 -8.75
CA ILE A 117 -24.57 16.00 -9.73
C ILE A 117 -25.34 15.87 -11.04
N ASP A 118 -26.67 16.01 -11.02
CA ASP A 118 -27.53 15.99 -12.21
C ASP A 118 -27.28 17.25 -13.04
N ALA A 119 -27.21 18.41 -12.39
CA ALA A 119 -26.87 19.68 -13.04
C ALA A 119 -25.42 19.64 -13.61
N LEU A 120 -24.47 19.08 -12.85
CA LEU A 120 -23.07 18.92 -13.29
C LEU A 120 -22.97 17.96 -14.48
N SER A 121 -23.75 16.88 -14.51
CA SER A 121 -23.78 15.93 -15.63
C SER A 121 -24.35 16.56 -16.90
N LYS A 122 -25.36 17.42 -16.80
CA LYS A 122 -25.91 18.15 -17.92
C LYS A 122 -24.93 19.16 -18.52
N SER A 123 -24.04 19.73 -17.70
CA SER A 123 -23.00 20.66 -18.15
C SER A 123 -21.83 19.99 -18.90
N LYS A 124 -21.70 18.66 -18.81
CA LYS A 124 -20.67 17.85 -19.48
C LYS A 124 -21.27 16.69 -20.29
N PRO A 125 -21.99 16.95 -21.40
CA PRO A 125 -22.67 15.92 -22.16
C PRO A 125 -21.66 14.92 -22.76
N GLY A 126 -21.96 13.62 -22.61
CA GLY A 126 -21.14 12.54 -23.16
C GLY A 126 -19.99 12.07 -22.26
N VAL A 127 -19.77 12.68 -21.09
CA VAL A 127 -18.71 12.30 -20.15
C VAL A 127 -19.31 11.64 -18.92
N THR A 128 -18.74 10.52 -18.47
CA THR A 128 -19.08 9.92 -17.19
C THR A 128 -18.33 10.67 -16.09
N LEU A 129 -19.05 11.38 -15.22
CA LEU A 129 -18.46 12.13 -14.12
C LEU A 129 -17.75 11.25 -13.12
N THR A 130 -16.54 11.64 -12.77
CA THR A 130 -15.71 11.03 -11.74
C THR A 130 -15.68 11.88 -10.47
N GLU A 131 -15.09 11.36 -9.39
CA GLU A 131 -14.82 12.11 -8.16
C GLU A 131 -14.08 13.43 -8.44
N ALA A 132 -13.06 13.38 -9.33
CA ALA A 132 -12.26 14.53 -9.69
C ALA A 132 -13.10 15.65 -10.36
N ASP A 133 -14.09 15.28 -11.17
CA ASP A 133 -14.99 16.24 -11.80
C ASP A 133 -15.87 16.99 -10.80
N VAL A 134 -16.32 16.29 -9.76
CA VAL A 134 -17.13 16.86 -8.68
C VAL A 134 -16.29 17.81 -7.81
N LEU A 135 -15.06 17.43 -7.49
CA LEU A 135 -14.13 18.27 -6.74
C LEU A 135 -13.73 19.53 -7.52
N ALA A 136 -13.50 19.41 -8.83
CA ALA A 136 -13.22 20.55 -9.71
C ALA A 136 -14.38 21.54 -9.78
N ALA A 137 -15.63 21.04 -9.76
CA ALA A 137 -16.83 21.89 -9.74
C ALA A 137 -16.96 22.71 -8.45
N GLN A 138 -16.45 22.22 -7.33
CA GLN A 138 -16.40 22.96 -6.07
C GLN A 138 -15.40 24.13 -6.12
N SER A 139 -14.29 23.97 -6.85
CA SER A 139 -13.19 24.92 -6.88
C SER A 139 -13.38 26.08 -7.86
N GLY A 140 -14.45 26.08 -8.66
CA GLY A 140 -14.73 27.13 -9.66
C GLY A 140 -13.71 27.23 -10.79
N VAL A 141 -12.82 26.23 -10.93
CA VAL A 141 -11.80 26.17 -12.00
C VAL A 141 -12.35 25.33 -13.15
N PRO A 142 -12.37 25.83 -14.42
CA PRO A 142 -12.76 25.01 -15.55
C PRO A 142 -11.80 23.82 -15.63
N ALA A 143 -12.36 22.61 -15.75
CA ALA A 143 -11.58 21.40 -15.94
C ALA A 143 -10.75 21.53 -17.22
N GLN A 144 -9.46 21.79 -17.07
CA GLN A 144 -8.49 21.49 -18.12
C GLN A 144 -8.51 19.98 -18.35
N ALA A 145 -8.45 19.57 -19.60
CA ALA A 145 -8.17 18.19 -19.98
C ALA A 145 -7.02 17.66 -19.12
N PRO A 146 -7.00 16.36 -18.76
CA PRO A 146 -5.99 15.85 -17.88
C PRO A 146 -4.62 16.17 -18.49
N ALA A 147 -4.04 17.26 -18.07
CA ALA A 147 -2.61 17.44 -18.14
C ALA A 147 -2.08 16.19 -17.43
N ALA A 148 -1.24 15.44 -18.13
CA ALA A 148 -0.48 14.36 -17.53
C ALA A 148 -0.07 14.87 -16.17
N THR A 149 -0.62 14.24 -15.12
CA THR A 149 -0.31 14.55 -13.73
C THR A 149 1.18 14.67 -13.69
N ALA A 150 1.68 15.88 -13.41
CA ALA A 150 3.08 16.05 -13.08
C ALA A 150 3.34 14.95 -12.07
N ALA A 151 4.17 14.00 -12.45
CA ALA A 151 4.60 12.94 -11.56
C ALA A 151 4.96 13.65 -10.25
N PRO A 152 4.48 13.18 -9.11
CA PRO A 152 4.88 13.73 -7.82
C PRO A 152 6.39 13.87 -7.91
N ALA A 153 6.91 15.04 -7.59
CA ALA A 153 8.32 15.41 -7.78
C ALA A 153 9.15 14.18 -7.52
N ALA A 154 9.86 13.73 -8.53
CA ALA A 154 10.43 12.40 -8.59
C ALA A 154 10.99 12.09 -7.20
N VAL A 155 10.46 11.05 -6.55
CA VAL A 155 11.09 10.45 -5.38
C VAL A 155 12.55 10.35 -5.79
N ALA A 156 13.42 11.11 -5.16
CA ALA A 156 14.82 11.19 -5.55
C ALA A 156 15.25 9.75 -5.79
N ALA A 157 15.67 9.43 -7.01
CA ALA A 157 15.91 8.06 -7.40
C ALA A 157 16.69 7.43 -6.25
N PRO A 158 16.29 6.26 -5.73
CA PRO A 158 16.92 5.68 -4.56
C PRO A 158 18.40 5.82 -4.81
N VAL A 159 19.12 6.44 -3.88
CA VAL A 159 20.56 6.64 -4.04
C VAL A 159 21.10 5.24 -4.22
N ASN A 160 21.28 4.84 -5.48
CA ASN A 160 21.82 3.57 -5.86
C ASN A 160 23.28 3.60 -5.43
N GLN A 161 23.51 3.43 -4.15
CA GLN A 161 24.78 2.89 -3.73
C GLN A 161 24.83 1.49 -4.36
N PRO A 162 25.85 1.19 -5.16
CA PRO A 162 25.92 -0.10 -5.85
C PRO A 162 25.67 -1.19 -4.82
N ALA A 163 24.67 -2.02 -5.07
CA ALA A 163 24.39 -3.23 -4.30
C ALA A 163 25.46 -4.30 -4.58
N THR A 164 26.69 -3.94 -4.36
CA THR A 164 27.81 -4.85 -4.20
C THR A 164 28.15 -4.87 -2.71
N ALA A 165 27.23 -5.40 -1.90
CA ALA A 165 27.75 -6.14 -0.75
C ALA A 165 28.57 -7.26 -1.38
N PRO A 166 29.92 -7.31 -1.16
CA PRO A 166 30.68 -8.46 -1.59
C PRO A 166 30.01 -9.68 -0.98
N ARG A 167 29.68 -10.68 -1.79
CA ARG A 167 29.45 -12.03 -1.28
C ARG A 167 30.69 -12.35 -0.46
N LEU A 168 30.54 -12.31 0.86
CA LEU A 168 31.61 -12.64 1.78
C LEU A 168 32.03 -14.08 1.49
N ALA A 169 33.19 -14.24 0.88
CA ALA A 169 33.92 -15.48 0.93
C ALA A 169 34.03 -15.86 2.40
N PHE A 170 33.93 -17.15 2.70
CA PHE A 170 34.08 -17.74 4.03
C PHE A 170 35.36 -17.26 4.70
N GLY A 171 35.25 -16.25 5.56
CA GLY A 171 36.34 -15.59 6.25
C GLY A 171 35.83 -14.35 6.95
N GLN A 172 34.99 -14.54 7.93
CA GLN A 172 34.60 -13.73 9.10
C GLN A 172 34.95 -12.22 9.09
N HIS A 173 34.40 -11.41 8.21
CA HIS A 173 34.29 -9.98 8.45
C HIS A 173 32.85 -9.64 8.69
N PHE A 174 32.45 -9.37 9.94
CA PHE A 174 31.16 -8.79 10.26
C PHE A 174 31.18 -7.31 9.91
N GLU A 175 30.10 -6.84 9.29
CA GLU A 175 29.86 -5.42 9.10
C GLU A 175 29.56 -4.77 10.47
N ARG A 176 30.39 -3.81 10.88
CA ARG A 176 30.24 -3.07 12.16
C ARG A 176 29.31 -1.89 11.93
N ILE A 177 28.19 -1.87 12.65
CA ILE A 177 27.13 -0.87 12.46
C ILE A 177 27.20 0.17 13.57
N LEU A 178 27.35 1.45 13.19
CA LEU A 178 27.21 2.59 14.09
C LEU A 178 25.72 2.91 14.30
N LEU A 179 25.27 2.90 15.55
CA LEU A 179 23.88 3.14 15.94
C LEU A 179 23.72 4.59 16.41
N ILE A 180 23.11 5.45 15.60
CA ILE A 180 22.93 6.87 15.89
C ILE A 180 21.58 7.08 16.60
N GLY A 181 21.59 7.55 17.86
CA GLY A 181 20.43 7.55 18.73
C GLY A 181 20.18 6.19 19.41
N GLY A 182 21.22 5.34 19.47
CA GLY A 182 21.13 3.96 19.92
C GLY A 182 20.98 3.78 21.44
N ALA A 183 21.07 4.84 22.25
CA ALA A 183 20.86 4.73 23.70
C ALA A 183 19.36 4.59 24.09
N SER A 184 18.44 4.71 23.13
CA SER A 184 17.00 4.62 23.31
C SER A 184 16.48 3.17 23.27
N GLY A 185 15.16 2.99 23.51
CA GLY A 185 14.50 1.71 23.32
C GLY A 185 14.56 1.19 21.87
N ALA A 186 14.56 2.09 20.88
CA ALA A 186 14.76 1.72 19.47
C ALA A 186 16.17 1.17 19.24
N GLY A 187 17.18 1.70 19.95
CA GLY A 187 18.54 1.17 19.94
C GLY A 187 18.63 -0.25 20.50
N ALA A 188 17.92 -0.54 21.60
CA ALA A 188 17.87 -1.89 22.16
C ALA A 188 17.32 -2.91 21.12
N LEU A 189 16.25 -2.55 20.43
CA LEU A 189 15.65 -3.40 19.38
C LEU A 189 16.62 -3.59 18.20
N ALA A 190 17.32 -2.53 17.79
CA ALA A 190 18.28 -2.62 16.70
C ALA A 190 19.51 -3.46 17.05
N VAL A 191 20.03 -3.34 18.28
CA VAL A 191 21.12 -4.20 18.77
C VAL A 191 20.70 -5.66 18.75
N GLU A 192 19.51 -5.97 19.27
CA GLU A 192 18.98 -7.33 19.25
C GLU A 192 18.82 -7.86 17.82
N ALA A 193 18.26 -7.06 16.92
CA ALA A 193 18.12 -7.41 15.51
C ALA A 193 19.50 -7.73 14.88
N ILE A 194 20.48 -6.87 15.08
CA ILE A 194 21.85 -7.04 14.56
C ILE A 194 22.50 -8.31 15.10
N LEU A 195 22.39 -8.56 16.42
CA LEU A 195 23.01 -9.75 17.06
C LEU A 195 22.41 -11.07 16.56
N ARG A 196 21.18 -11.04 16.07
CA ARG A 196 20.51 -12.20 15.48
C ARG A 196 20.87 -12.42 14.01
N THR A 197 21.58 -11.48 13.36
CA THR A 197 22.09 -11.68 12.00
C THR A 197 23.42 -12.42 12.01
N SER A 198 23.75 -13.06 10.89
CA SER A 198 25.06 -13.74 10.70
C SER A 198 26.17 -12.84 10.15
N HIS A 199 25.83 -11.61 9.73
CA HIS A 199 26.74 -10.75 8.96
C HIS A 199 26.98 -9.36 9.55
N GLN A 200 26.19 -8.93 10.54
CA GLN A 200 26.32 -7.62 11.18
C GLN A 200 26.70 -7.76 12.67
N ARG A 201 27.38 -6.74 13.21
CA ARG A 201 27.64 -6.57 14.64
C ARG A 201 27.51 -5.10 15.03
N PRO A 202 27.07 -4.77 16.26
CA PRO A 202 27.10 -3.39 16.75
C PRO A 202 28.54 -2.89 16.80
N GLY A 203 28.83 -1.76 16.14
CA GLY A 203 30.14 -1.12 16.10
C GLY A 203 30.33 -0.02 17.14
N GLY A 204 29.23 0.54 17.64
CA GLY A 204 29.21 1.62 18.62
C GLY A 204 27.90 2.38 18.61
N ILE A 205 27.67 3.17 19.63
CA ILE A 205 26.52 4.07 19.76
C ILE A 205 26.98 5.53 19.70
N ILE A 206 26.24 6.35 18.98
CA ILE A 206 26.32 7.80 19.03
C ILE A 206 25.06 8.31 19.74
N ASP A 207 25.25 9.13 20.77
CA ASP A 207 24.14 9.70 21.53
C ASP A 207 24.40 11.19 21.86
N THR A 208 23.36 12.01 21.78
CA THR A 208 23.46 13.45 22.03
C THR A 208 23.54 13.80 23.51
N ASN A 209 23.19 12.86 24.41
CA ASN A 209 23.28 13.08 25.86
C ASN A 209 24.72 12.85 26.35
N PRO A 210 25.44 13.90 26.78
CA PRO A 210 26.82 13.75 27.20
C PRO A 210 27.01 12.84 28.44
N LYS A 211 25.94 12.60 29.20
CA LYS A 211 26.01 11.67 30.34
C LYS A 211 26.16 10.22 29.95
N THR A 212 25.81 9.85 28.72
CA THR A 212 25.94 8.48 28.24
C THR A 212 27.32 8.21 27.63
N HIS A 213 28.09 9.24 27.30
CA HIS A 213 29.39 9.08 26.64
C HIS A 213 30.37 8.24 27.48
N GLY A 214 31.04 7.30 26.84
CA GLY A 214 31.97 6.36 27.49
C GLY A 214 31.27 5.23 28.28
N GLN A 215 29.95 5.23 28.37
CA GLN A 215 29.21 4.12 28.98
C GLN A 215 29.00 2.97 28.01
N ILE A 216 28.63 1.82 28.55
CA ILE A 216 28.16 0.67 27.78
C ILE A 216 26.64 0.59 27.90
N ILE A 217 25.92 0.77 26.79
CA ILE A 217 24.46 0.72 26.73
C ILE A 217 24.07 -0.43 25.81
N HIS A 218 23.13 -1.28 26.22
CA HIS A 218 22.75 -2.51 25.49
C HIS A 218 23.95 -3.40 25.13
N GLY A 219 25.02 -3.40 25.93
CA GLY A 219 26.25 -4.14 25.65
C GLY A 219 27.15 -3.48 24.59
N VAL A 220 26.86 -2.27 24.15
CA VAL A 220 27.58 -1.55 23.10
C VAL A 220 28.17 -0.24 23.66
N PRO A 221 29.45 0.11 23.36
CA PRO A 221 30.06 1.34 23.87
C PRO A 221 29.45 2.58 23.19
N VAL A 222 29.20 3.62 23.97
CA VAL A 222 28.84 4.96 23.48
C VAL A 222 30.11 5.73 23.15
N LEU A 223 30.34 6.00 21.86
CA LEU A 223 31.58 6.56 21.33
C LEU A 223 31.65 8.09 21.36
N GLY A 224 30.52 8.75 21.62
CA GLY A 224 30.40 10.21 21.64
C GLY A 224 29.10 10.69 21.02
N ASP A 225 29.14 11.94 20.56
CA ASP A 225 28.00 12.56 19.85
C ASP A 225 28.18 12.58 18.33
N ARG A 226 27.24 13.24 17.62
CA ARG A 226 27.20 13.32 16.16
C ARG A 226 28.46 13.95 15.55
N THR A 227 29.16 14.83 16.27
CA THR A 227 30.38 15.49 15.78
C THR A 227 31.54 14.52 15.63
N SER A 228 31.49 13.39 16.34
CA SER A 228 32.51 12.32 16.27
C SER A 228 32.40 11.46 15.01
N ILE A 229 31.25 11.42 14.33
CA ILE A 229 30.97 10.48 13.24
C ILE A 229 31.97 10.60 12.08
N PRO A 230 32.32 11.80 11.57
CA PRO A 230 33.25 11.90 10.44
C PRO A 230 34.65 11.37 10.76
N ALA A 231 35.14 11.60 11.99
CA ALA A 231 36.43 11.07 12.43
C ALA A 231 36.38 9.55 12.56
N LEU A 232 35.38 9.01 13.24
CA LEU A 232 35.16 7.56 13.39
C LEU A 232 35.04 6.84 12.04
N TRP A 233 34.37 7.47 11.06
CA TRP A 233 34.25 6.94 9.69
C TRP A 233 35.61 6.92 8.99
N LYS A 234 36.34 8.02 9.02
CA LYS A 234 37.66 8.16 8.41
C LYS A 234 38.67 7.16 8.98
N ASP A 235 38.59 6.90 10.30
CA ASP A 235 39.44 5.96 11.01
C ASP A 235 39.00 4.50 10.85
N GLY A 236 37.94 4.24 10.06
CA GLY A 236 37.45 2.90 9.82
C GLY A 236 36.92 2.19 11.08
N GLN A 237 36.36 2.96 12.03
CA GLN A 237 35.82 2.40 13.28
C GLN A 237 34.54 1.62 13.07
N PHE A 238 33.80 1.91 12.00
CA PHE A 238 32.56 1.22 11.60
C PHE A 238 32.48 1.10 10.08
N ASP A 239 31.61 0.20 9.58
CA ASP A 239 31.47 -0.14 8.17
C ASP A 239 30.16 0.32 7.56
N GLY A 240 29.19 0.69 8.41
CA GLY A 240 27.90 1.26 8.05
C GLY A 240 27.23 1.94 9.24
N ALA A 241 26.27 2.82 8.98
CA ALA A 241 25.55 3.54 10.01
C ALA A 241 24.03 3.43 9.83
N ILE A 242 23.30 3.54 10.93
CA ILE A 242 21.83 3.56 10.99
C ILE A 242 21.35 4.62 11.97
N ILE A 243 20.30 5.36 11.61
CA ILE A 243 19.67 6.36 12.49
C ILE A 243 18.43 5.75 13.13
N LEU A 244 18.31 5.81 14.45
CA LEU A 244 17.31 5.11 15.24
C LEU A 244 16.33 6.01 16.00
N PHE A 245 16.62 7.30 16.15
CA PHE A 245 15.66 8.22 16.78
C PHE A 245 14.51 8.57 15.81
N THR A 246 13.29 8.78 16.35
CA THR A 246 12.06 8.96 15.59
C THR A 246 11.17 10.10 16.09
N ASP A 247 11.65 10.83 17.07
CA ASP A 247 10.95 11.94 17.73
C ASP A 247 11.03 13.24 16.91
N ASP A 248 12.12 13.45 16.19
CA ASP A 248 12.30 14.56 15.25
C ASP A 248 12.63 14.02 13.85
N ILE A 249 11.62 14.05 12.97
CA ILE A 249 11.73 13.52 11.60
C ILE A 249 12.55 14.46 10.69
N ASP A 250 12.47 15.76 10.92
CA ASP A 250 13.20 16.74 10.10
C ASP A 250 14.70 16.66 10.43
N ASP A 251 15.09 16.63 11.72
CA ASP A 251 16.47 16.41 12.16
C ASP A 251 17.02 15.07 11.67
N ARG A 252 16.18 14.02 11.70
CA ARG A 252 16.52 12.71 11.14
C ARG A 252 16.88 12.77 9.65
N ALA A 253 16.06 13.48 8.86
CA ALA A 253 16.27 13.65 7.42
C ALA A 253 17.51 14.47 7.12
N GLU A 254 17.71 15.58 7.82
CA GLU A 254 18.89 16.45 7.67
C GLU A 254 20.19 15.70 8.01
N LEU A 255 20.20 14.98 9.12
CA LEU A 255 21.34 14.17 9.53
C LEU A 255 21.66 13.08 8.47
N PHE A 256 20.66 12.36 7.99
CA PHE A 256 20.86 11.35 6.94
C PHE A 256 21.51 11.94 5.69
N ASN A 257 20.99 13.07 5.20
CA ASN A 257 21.52 13.73 4.02
C ASN A 257 22.95 14.24 4.24
N SER A 258 23.24 14.78 5.42
CA SER A 258 24.60 15.24 5.76
C SER A 258 25.61 14.10 5.83
N LEU A 259 25.22 12.94 6.36
CA LEU A 259 26.07 11.75 6.43
C LEU A 259 26.34 11.16 5.05
N ILE A 260 25.32 11.08 4.18
CA ILE A 260 25.49 10.68 2.79
C ILE A 260 26.46 11.63 2.06
N ALA A 261 26.30 12.95 2.23
CA ALA A 261 27.17 13.95 1.62
C ALA A 261 28.63 13.85 2.14
N ALA A 262 28.82 13.44 3.39
CA ALA A 262 30.13 13.16 3.97
C ALA A 262 30.72 11.80 3.55
N GLY A 263 30.04 11.03 2.70
CA GLY A 263 30.47 9.73 2.22
C GLY A 263 30.29 8.59 3.24
N VAL A 264 29.55 8.82 4.32
CA VAL A 264 29.24 7.76 5.29
C VAL A 264 28.26 6.78 4.65
N ARG A 265 28.57 5.49 4.69
CA ARG A 265 27.69 4.46 4.17
C ARG A 265 26.54 4.21 5.15
N MET A 266 25.33 4.44 4.68
CA MET A 266 24.12 4.08 5.41
C MET A 266 23.72 2.63 5.10
N THR A 267 23.34 1.85 6.12
CA THR A 267 23.01 0.43 5.97
C THR A 267 21.61 0.13 6.49
N ASN A 268 21.04 -0.98 6.03
CA ASN A 268 19.75 -1.46 6.52
C ASN A 268 19.98 -2.39 7.74
N VAL A 269 19.18 -2.20 8.77
CA VAL A 269 19.09 -3.11 9.92
C VAL A 269 17.72 -3.75 9.91
N ILE A 270 17.68 -5.04 9.60
CA ILE A 270 16.44 -5.80 9.42
C ILE A 270 16.47 -7.00 10.37
N ASP A 271 15.49 -7.08 11.26
CA ASP A 271 15.35 -8.23 12.16
C ASP A 271 15.10 -9.50 11.34
N PRO A 272 15.79 -10.62 11.63
CA PRO A 272 15.64 -11.86 10.88
C PRO A 272 14.23 -12.47 10.89
N SER A 273 13.33 -12.04 11.78
CA SER A 273 11.93 -12.45 11.80
C SER A 273 11.05 -11.70 10.79
N VAL A 274 11.60 -10.68 10.10
CA VAL A 274 10.87 -9.92 9.08
C VAL A 274 10.75 -10.75 7.81
N SER A 275 9.53 -10.91 7.30
CA SER A 275 9.29 -11.57 6.03
C SER A 275 9.25 -10.54 4.90
N ILE A 276 10.24 -10.58 4.00
CA ILE A 276 10.33 -9.70 2.82
C ILE A 276 10.27 -10.54 1.56
N ARG A 277 9.41 -10.17 0.63
CA ARG A 277 9.31 -10.84 -0.67
C ARG A 277 10.51 -10.47 -1.56
N THR A 278 10.87 -11.38 -2.47
CA THR A 278 12.13 -11.32 -3.23
C THR A 278 12.21 -10.20 -4.26
N ASP A 279 11.06 -9.64 -4.66
CA ASP A 279 10.93 -8.55 -5.64
C ASP A 279 10.79 -7.16 -5.01
N VAL A 280 10.92 -7.05 -3.68
CA VAL A 280 10.90 -5.77 -2.97
C VAL A 280 12.15 -4.96 -3.32
N LYS A 281 11.93 -3.68 -3.67
CA LYS A 281 13.02 -2.71 -3.85
C LYS A 281 13.12 -1.86 -2.60
N MET A 282 14.33 -1.72 -2.07
CA MET A 282 14.57 -0.98 -0.83
C MET A 282 15.85 -0.14 -0.95
N GLY A 283 15.74 1.11 -0.50
CA GLY A 283 16.89 2.00 -0.36
C GLY A 283 17.77 1.65 0.84
N VAL A 284 18.47 2.61 1.38
CA VAL A 284 19.45 2.43 2.47
C VAL A 284 19.02 3.15 3.75
N GLY A 285 19.61 2.75 4.89
CA GLY A 285 19.34 3.37 6.19
C GLY A 285 17.96 3.01 6.77
N ASN A 286 17.32 1.95 6.28
CA ASN A 286 16.04 1.49 6.81
C ASN A 286 16.25 0.57 8.02
N ALA A 287 15.51 0.82 9.09
CA ALA A 287 15.44 -0.03 10.27
C ALA A 287 14.07 -0.71 10.31
N ILE A 288 14.04 -2.06 10.21
CA ILE A 288 12.80 -2.84 10.23
C ILE A 288 12.87 -3.83 11.38
N MET A 289 12.07 -3.56 12.41
CA MET A 289 12.07 -4.34 13.64
C MET A 289 11.20 -5.60 13.51
N SER A 290 11.24 -6.43 14.54
CA SER A 290 10.72 -7.80 14.55
C SER A 290 9.29 -7.99 14.05
N ASN A 291 9.05 -9.15 13.42
CA ASN A 291 7.74 -9.62 12.96
C ASN A 291 7.05 -8.69 11.93
N GLY A 292 7.84 -7.97 11.12
CA GLY A 292 7.32 -7.21 9.99
C GLY A 292 7.00 -8.09 8.79
N PHE A 293 6.12 -7.62 7.91
CA PHE A 293 5.81 -8.24 6.62
C PHE A 293 5.83 -7.21 5.50
N ILE A 294 6.66 -7.44 4.48
CA ILE A 294 6.75 -6.61 3.28
C ILE A 294 6.39 -7.48 2.07
N ALA A 295 5.27 -7.16 1.45
CA ALA A 295 4.67 -7.96 0.39
C ALA A 295 5.34 -7.72 -0.99
N HIS A 296 4.83 -8.43 -2.02
CA HIS A 296 5.34 -8.36 -3.39
C HIS A 296 5.22 -6.95 -3.99
N SER A 297 6.21 -6.60 -4.83
CA SER A 297 6.23 -5.35 -5.62
C SER A 297 6.15 -4.08 -4.78
N VAL A 298 6.59 -4.14 -3.53
CA VAL A 298 6.72 -2.96 -2.65
C VAL A 298 8.03 -2.24 -2.98
N GLU A 299 7.96 -0.91 -3.02
CA GLU A 299 9.11 -0.03 -3.14
C GLU A 299 9.24 0.79 -1.84
N ILE A 300 10.41 0.72 -1.19
CA ILE A 300 10.72 1.47 0.04
C ILE A 300 11.93 2.36 -0.23
N GLY A 301 11.82 3.63 0.09
CA GLY A 301 12.89 4.60 -0.03
C GLY A 301 13.95 4.44 1.06
N ASN A 302 14.50 5.56 1.52
CA ASN A 302 15.64 5.60 2.41
C ASN A 302 15.25 6.03 3.83
N ASN A 303 16.06 5.65 4.81
CA ASN A 303 16.00 6.16 6.18
C ASN A 303 14.63 6.05 6.83
N ASN A 304 13.90 4.95 6.57
CA ASN A 304 12.64 4.68 7.24
C ASN A 304 12.86 3.85 8.52
N PHE A 305 12.03 4.06 9.51
CA PHE A 305 11.97 3.26 10.72
C PHE A 305 10.62 2.56 10.82
N PHE A 306 10.64 1.25 10.84
CA PHE A 306 9.45 0.41 11.06
C PHE A 306 9.59 -0.29 12.42
N ALA A 307 8.81 0.13 13.40
CA ALA A 307 8.72 -0.59 14.67
C ALA A 307 8.16 -2.01 14.45
N SER A 308 8.07 -2.80 15.50
CA SER A 308 7.67 -4.21 15.38
C SER A 308 6.24 -4.40 14.83
N HIS A 309 6.02 -5.51 14.10
CA HIS A 309 4.74 -5.95 13.56
C HIS A 309 4.12 -5.02 12.50
N ASN A 310 4.91 -4.29 11.75
CA ASN A 310 4.40 -3.50 10.62
C ASN A 310 4.15 -4.38 9.40
N VAL A 311 3.10 -4.07 8.66
CA VAL A 311 2.70 -4.75 7.43
C VAL A 311 2.61 -3.73 6.30
N ILE A 312 3.34 -3.96 5.21
CA ILE A 312 3.22 -3.19 3.97
C ILE A 312 2.79 -4.14 2.86
N GLU A 313 1.56 -4.00 2.43
CA GLU A 313 0.95 -4.87 1.43
C GLU A 313 1.37 -4.50 0.00
N HIS A 314 1.11 -5.43 -0.93
CA HIS A 314 1.60 -5.49 -2.29
C HIS A 314 1.42 -4.21 -3.10
N HIS A 315 2.38 -3.93 -4.01
CA HIS A 315 2.38 -2.79 -4.93
C HIS A 315 2.34 -1.42 -4.24
N SER A 316 2.65 -1.36 -2.95
CA SER A 316 2.69 -0.11 -2.19
C SER A 316 4.05 0.57 -2.35
N LYS A 317 4.05 1.90 -2.22
CA LYS A 317 5.24 2.72 -2.27
C LYS A 317 5.40 3.49 -0.97
N VAL A 318 6.59 3.45 -0.41
CA VAL A 318 6.96 4.19 0.80
C VAL A 318 8.14 5.08 0.45
N GLY A 319 8.01 6.37 0.64
CA GLY A 319 9.06 7.35 0.41
C GLY A 319 10.16 7.31 1.48
N ASP A 320 10.83 8.43 1.68
CA ASP A 320 11.99 8.55 2.54
C ASP A 320 11.63 9.09 3.94
N HIS A 321 12.46 8.80 4.93
CA HIS A 321 12.46 9.41 6.27
C HIS A 321 11.18 9.19 7.08
N ASN A 322 10.41 8.13 6.82
CA ASN A 322 9.18 7.86 7.55
C ASN A 322 9.46 7.09 8.86
N ALA A 323 8.63 7.33 9.87
CA ALA A 323 8.65 6.58 11.11
C ALA A 323 7.29 5.94 11.38
N PHE A 324 7.26 4.62 11.42
CA PHE A 324 6.07 3.82 11.71
C PHE A 324 6.10 3.30 13.14
N GLY A 325 5.12 3.68 13.93
CA GLY A 325 4.86 3.08 15.23
C GLY A 325 4.54 1.58 15.11
N PRO A 326 4.46 0.84 16.24
CA PRO A 326 4.17 -0.59 16.20
C PRO A 326 2.80 -0.91 15.59
N ARG A 327 2.73 -2.01 14.85
CA ARG A 327 1.49 -2.57 14.29
C ARG A 327 0.75 -1.64 13.32
N CYS A 328 1.47 -0.84 12.54
CA CYS A 328 0.85 -0.15 11.42
C CYS A 328 0.66 -1.12 10.25
N THR A 329 -0.43 -0.94 9.51
CA THR A 329 -0.75 -1.75 8.32
C THR A 329 -1.12 -0.83 7.17
N ALA A 330 -0.33 -0.85 6.11
CA ALA A 330 -0.69 -0.28 4.82
C ALA A 330 -1.21 -1.40 3.91
N CYS A 331 -2.46 -1.30 3.50
CA CYS A 331 -3.06 -2.24 2.54
C CYS A 331 -2.46 -2.07 1.14
N GLY A 332 -2.90 -2.91 0.18
CA GLY A 332 -2.32 -2.94 -1.16
C GLY A 332 -2.46 -1.62 -1.93
N ARG A 333 -1.43 -1.28 -2.72
CA ARG A 333 -1.39 -0.11 -3.61
C ARG A 333 -1.49 1.25 -2.89
N VAL A 334 -1.02 1.32 -1.66
CA VAL A 334 -0.91 2.58 -0.91
C VAL A 334 0.35 3.32 -1.35
N THR A 335 0.26 4.64 -1.48
CA THR A 335 1.41 5.51 -1.70
C THR A 335 1.64 6.37 -0.46
N ILE A 336 2.79 6.24 0.15
CA ILE A 336 3.22 6.99 1.34
C ILE A 336 4.36 7.91 0.91
N GLY A 337 4.20 9.20 1.15
CA GLY A 337 5.21 10.21 0.85
C GLY A 337 6.41 10.18 1.80
N ASN A 338 7.00 11.33 2.03
CA ASN A 338 8.25 11.49 2.78
C ASN A 338 8.00 12.14 4.14
N SER A 339 8.88 11.88 5.10
CA SER A 339 8.91 12.55 6.41
C SER A 339 7.59 12.46 7.17
N ILE A 340 6.97 11.29 7.17
CA ILE A 340 5.69 11.06 7.84
C ILE A 340 5.91 10.31 9.15
N ARG A 341 5.21 10.73 10.19
CA ARG A 341 5.17 10.04 11.48
C ARG A 341 3.84 9.35 11.68
N PHE A 342 3.86 8.03 11.77
CA PHE A 342 2.70 7.21 12.10
C PHE A 342 2.77 6.80 13.58
N GLY A 343 1.71 7.07 14.32
CA GLY A 343 1.51 6.50 15.65
C GLY A 343 1.33 4.98 15.60
N MET A 344 1.17 4.34 16.74
CA MET A 344 0.92 2.89 16.79
C MET A 344 -0.48 2.53 16.29
N HIS A 345 -0.65 1.30 15.74
CA HIS A 345 -1.93 0.77 15.28
C HIS A 345 -2.63 1.65 14.22
N VAL A 346 -1.87 2.23 13.30
CA VAL A 346 -2.45 2.96 12.16
C VAL A 346 -2.77 1.98 11.04
N GLY A 347 -4.03 1.98 10.60
CA GLY A 347 -4.49 1.26 9.41
C GLY A 347 -4.64 2.20 8.22
N ILE A 348 -4.24 1.77 7.02
CA ILE A 348 -4.39 2.55 5.79
C ILE A 348 -5.10 1.67 4.76
N GLU A 349 -6.31 2.07 4.35
CA GLU A 349 -7.08 1.34 3.33
C GLU A 349 -6.39 1.33 1.96
N PRO A 350 -6.74 0.38 1.07
CA PRO A 350 -6.10 0.24 -0.23
C PRO A 350 -6.25 1.50 -1.11
N TYR A 351 -5.27 1.71 -2.01
CA TYR A 351 -5.26 2.75 -3.05
C TYR A 351 -5.19 4.20 -2.53
N LEU A 352 -4.89 4.40 -1.24
CA LEU A 352 -4.76 5.73 -0.67
C LEU A 352 -3.37 6.32 -0.90
N THR A 353 -3.32 7.65 -0.94
CA THR A 353 -2.08 8.43 -0.96
C THR A 353 -2.00 9.27 0.32
N ILE A 354 -0.87 9.15 1.02
CA ILE A 354 -0.54 9.95 2.19
C ILE A 354 0.58 10.89 1.77
N GLY A 355 0.28 12.20 1.76
CA GLY A 355 1.24 13.22 1.35
C GLY A 355 2.36 13.42 2.36
N ASP A 356 3.40 14.15 1.95
CA ASP A 356 4.61 14.39 2.73
C ASP A 356 4.30 15.11 4.06
N ARG A 357 5.18 14.93 5.06
CA ARG A 357 5.19 15.69 6.32
C ARG A 357 3.89 15.62 7.10
N CYS A 358 3.24 14.45 7.07
CA CYS A 358 2.03 14.21 7.85
C CYS A 358 2.35 13.60 9.22
N ILE A 359 1.48 13.86 10.18
CA ILE A 359 1.48 13.20 11.50
C ILE A 359 0.16 12.49 11.66
N ILE A 360 0.21 11.16 11.77
CA ILE A 360 -0.98 10.31 11.92
C ILE A 360 -1.04 9.78 13.35
N ALA A 361 -2.07 10.14 14.09
CA ALA A 361 -2.22 9.73 15.49
C ALA A 361 -2.43 8.22 15.64
N SER A 362 -2.01 7.69 16.79
CA SER A 362 -2.21 6.27 17.13
C SER A 362 -3.66 5.84 17.06
N GLY A 363 -3.91 4.60 16.59
CA GLY A 363 -5.25 4.02 16.49
C GLY A 363 -6.10 4.58 15.36
N THR A 364 -5.53 5.36 14.45
CA THR A 364 -6.25 5.93 13.30
C THR A 364 -6.39 4.90 12.19
N THR A 365 -7.59 4.77 11.61
CA THR A 365 -7.79 4.09 10.34
C THR A 365 -8.06 5.15 9.26
N LEU A 366 -7.17 5.22 8.26
CA LEU A 366 -7.31 6.13 7.13
C LEU A 366 -8.18 5.47 6.06
N THR A 367 -9.32 6.08 5.77
CA THR A 367 -10.30 5.65 4.76
C THR A 367 -10.35 6.59 3.56
N SER A 368 -9.49 7.61 3.55
CA SER A 368 -9.31 8.58 2.47
C SER A 368 -7.87 9.07 2.43
N SER A 369 -7.43 9.51 1.25
CA SER A 369 -6.09 10.09 1.07
C SER A 369 -5.89 11.34 1.93
N VAL A 370 -4.66 11.53 2.39
CA VAL A 370 -4.28 12.64 3.29
C VAL A 370 -3.37 13.60 2.54
N PRO A 371 -3.73 14.89 2.41
CA PRO A 371 -2.85 15.89 1.82
C PRO A 371 -1.55 16.07 2.61
N ALA A 372 -0.51 16.55 1.95
CA ALA A 372 0.76 16.87 2.62
C ALA A 372 0.58 17.89 3.75
N ASN A 373 1.51 17.90 4.71
CA ASN A 373 1.55 18.79 5.86
C ASN A 373 0.30 18.71 6.76
N THR A 374 -0.31 17.53 6.88
CA THR A 374 -1.56 17.32 7.63
C THR A 374 -1.32 16.56 8.94
N ILE A 375 -1.98 17.01 10.01
CA ILE A 375 -2.06 16.27 11.28
C ILE A 375 -3.43 15.61 11.38
N VAL A 376 -3.44 14.27 11.33
CA VAL A 376 -4.65 13.46 11.54
C VAL A 376 -4.72 13.07 13.01
N LYS A 377 -5.80 13.49 13.69
CA LYS A 377 -6.05 13.19 15.11
C LYS A 377 -7.07 12.05 15.22
N ALA A 378 -6.77 11.03 16.00
CA ALA A 378 -7.76 10.04 16.39
C ALA A 378 -8.79 10.66 17.33
N ARG A 379 -10.08 10.42 17.11
CA ARG A 379 -11.10 10.68 18.13
C ARG A 379 -11.21 9.42 19.00
N SER A 380 -10.68 9.48 20.22
CA SER A 380 -10.89 8.44 21.23
C SER A 380 -11.98 8.91 22.19
N THR A 381 -13.11 8.21 22.21
CA THR A 381 -14.13 8.35 23.26
C THR A 381 -14.04 7.09 24.12
N ASN A 382 -13.25 7.15 25.18
CA ASN A 382 -13.25 6.12 26.21
C ASN A 382 -14.39 6.40 27.19
N GLU A 383 -15.42 5.55 27.22
CA GLU A 383 -16.44 5.59 28.28
C GLU A 383 -15.97 4.69 29.43
N PHE A 384 -15.80 5.32 30.59
CA PHE A 384 -15.52 4.60 31.83
C PHE A 384 -16.83 4.33 32.59
N ARG A 385 -17.13 3.07 32.85
CA ARG A 385 -18.23 2.68 33.75
C ARG A 385 -17.64 2.02 34.98
N THR A 386 -18.00 2.54 36.15
CA THR A 386 -17.74 1.85 37.43
C THR A 386 -18.58 0.59 37.50
N ARG A 387 -17.97 -0.51 37.93
CA ARG A 387 -18.66 -1.78 38.22
C ARG A 387 -19.40 -1.69 39.56
#